data_8610c3abe965799eba3983062cfa3e03
#
_entry.id   8610c3abe965799eba3983062cfa3e03
#
_cell.length_a   1.000
_cell.length_b   1.000
_cell.length_c   1.000
_cell.angle_alpha   90.00
_cell.angle_beta   90.00
_cell.angle_gamma   90.00
#
_symmetry.space_group_name_H-M   'P 1'
#
loop_
_entity.id
_entity.type
_entity.pdbx_description
1 polymer ?
#
loop_
_entity_poly.entity_id
_entity_poly.type
_entity_poly.pdbx_seq_one_letter_code
_entity_poly.pdbx_strand_id
1 'polypeptide(L)'
;MKTLNNNYKKNLNNSMTNKCQLNEVIECINQYISNKRHSCVEVPILMERDIQDGVFIEDNKIFKTPTKSIRYDLTLPLFVYYGNKKIKNKTLSYTVGPVFRVEDEDETHLSEFNQFEIDIFNPDSICDDVAIGNYMKEIAKMFFEQNMISLRINYRPLTEWLMTLSKISNRQEFYNMLDLLDKDFSEEKCKDIFGDNYYVAKKVLLSSTVEELKNIDSIPKEIVEYFSNYLALDDKCIIRPLLARGALYYDGVVYEMFHSKLGSAIMGGGHGTMFGATRVGASFGLERLLMCINQTQN
;
A
#
# COMPACT_ATOMS: atom_id res chain seq x y z
N MET A 1 13.24 -12.76 -39.89
CA MET A 1 13.04 -11.63 -38.94
C MET A 1 11.67 -11.82 -38.29
N LYS A 2 11.62 -12.05 -36.96
CA LYS A 2 10.34 -12.07 -36.25
C LYS A 2 9.80 -10.65 -36.20
N THR A 3 8.64 -10.39 -36.75
CA THR A 3 7.93 -9.12 -36.64
C THR A 3 7.57 -8.90 -35.18
N LEU A 4 8.08 -7.85 -34.58
CA LEU A 4 7.69 -7.44 -33.22
C LEU A 4 6.18 -7.18 -33.17
N ASN A 5 5.51 -7.73 -32.17
CA ASN A 5 4.09 -7.52 -31.92
C ASN A 5 3.77 -6.02 -31.85
N ASN A 6 2.69 -5.58 -32.47
CA ASN A 6 2.29 -4.18 -32.52
C ASN A 6 2.06 -3.58 -31.10
N ASN A 7 1.61 -4.39 -30.16
CA ASN A 7 1.47 -3.99 -28.75
C ASN A 7 2.83 -3.72 -28.11
N TYR A 8 3.86 -4.52 -28.40
CA TYR A 8 5.22 -4.28 -27.91
C TYR A 8 5.81 -2.98 -28.45
N LYS A 9 5.59 -2.68 -29.76
CA LYS A 9 6.02 -1.41 -30.37
C LYS A 9 5.30 -0.20 -29.77
N LYS A 10 3.98 -0.31 -29.48
CA LYS A 10 3.18 0.74 -28.87
C LYS A 10 3.67 1.01 -27.43
N ASN A 11 3.92 -0.05 -26.67
CA ASN A 11 4.45 0.04 -25.29
C ASN A 11 5.86 0.65 -25.26
N LEU A 12 6.75 0.29 -26.20
CA LEU A 12 8.09 0.90 -26.30
C LEU A 12 8.04 2.41 -26.60
N ASN A 13 7.17 2.84 -27.52
CA ASN A 13 7.04 4.26 -27.86
C ASN A 13 6.45 5.07 -26.70
N ASN A 14 5.44 4.55 -26.01
CA ASN A 14 4.87 5.17 -24.81
C ASN A 14 5.90 5.25 -23.69
N SER A 15 6.73 4.22 -23.47
CA SER A 15 7.74 4.21 -22.41
C SER A 15 8.84 5.27 -22.65
N MET A 16 9.22 5.55 -23.90
CA MET A 16 10.24 6.55 -24.20
C MET A 16 9.76 7.99 -24.00
N THR A 17 8.52 8.30 -24.36
CA THR A 17 7.93 9.63 -24.18
C THR A 17 7.67 9.93 -22.71
N ASN A 18 7.27 8.92 -21.94
CA ASN A 18 6.99 9.05 -20.51
C ASN A 18 8.26 9.14 -19.63
N LYS A 19 9.43 8.73 -20.13
CA LYS A 19 10.64 8.68 -19.31
C LYS A 19 11.15 10.06 -18.87
N CYS A 20 11.03 11.08 -19.72
CA CYS A 20 11.39 12.46 -19.36
C CYS A 20 10.43 12.98 -18.27
N GLN A 21 9.13 12.82 -18.46
CA GLN A 21 8.11 13.23 -17.50
C GLN A 21 8.23 12.47 -16.17
N LEU A 22 8.56 11.18 -16.22
CA LEU A 22 8.81 10.37 -15.04
C LEU A 22 10.01 10.89 -14.24
N ASN A 23 11.10 11.25 -14.91
CA ASN A 23 12.27 11.83 -14.26
C ASN A 23 11.95 13.17 -13.60
N GLU A 24 11.13 14.03 -14.23
CA GLU A 24 10.67 15.29 -13.64
C GLU A 24 9.86 15.05 -12.36
N VAL A 25 8.95 14.08 -12.37
CA VAL A 25 8.17 13.68 -11.19
C VAL A 25 9.09 13.19 -10.07
N ILE A 26 10.05 12.31 -10.39
CA ILE A 26 11.05 11.81 -9.44
C ILE A 26 11.88 12.97 -8.85
N GLU A 27 12.31 13.90 -9.67
CA GLU A 27 13.10 15.06 -9.23
C GLU A 27 12.32 15.96 -8.29
N CYS A 28 11.06 16.27 -8.59
CA CYS A 28 10.17 17.01 -7.70
C CYS A 28 10.01 16.33 -6.34
N ILE A 29 9.77 15.01 -6.32
CA ILE A 29 9.62 14.26 -5.07
C ILE A 29 10.96 14.23 -4.29
N ASN A 30 12.07 14.00 -4.97
CA ASN A 30 13.40 14.00 -4.34
C ASN A 30 13.74 15.35 -3.70
N GLN A 31 13.44 16.47 -4.35
CA GLN A 31 13.63 17.82 -3.79
C GLN A 31 12.78 18.02 -2.53
N TYR A 32 11.53 17.56 -2.54
CA TYR A 32 10.67 17.62 -1.35
C TYR A 32 11.25 16.80 -0.18
N ILE A 33 11.64 15.54 -0.44
CA ILE A 33 12.12 14.62 0.59
C ILE A 33 13.49 14.99 1.14
N SER A 34 14.41 15.53 0.30
CA SER A 34 15.73 15.96 0.76
C SER A 34 15.65 17.03 1.85
N ASN A 35 14.64 17.89 1.81
CA ASN A 35 14.39 18.90 2.84
C ASN A 35 13.87 18.28 4.17
N LYS A 36 13.45 17.03 4.20
CA LYS A 36 12.92 16.32 5.37
C LYS A 36 13.96 15.43 6.06
N ARG A 37 15.24 15.49 5.66
CA ARG A 37 16.36 14.73 6.23
C ARG A 37 16.24 13.20 6.13
N HIS A 38 15.53 12.70 5.13
CA HIS A 38 15.51 11.27 4.80
C HIS A 38 16.80 10.86 4.10
N SER A 39 17.32 9.68 4.45
CA SER A 39 18.48 9.09 3.78
C SER A 39 18.04 8.29 2.58
N CYS A 40 18.65 8.51 1.42
CA CYS A 40 18.45 7.66 0.24
C CYS A 40 19.14 6.30 0.46
N VAL A 41 18.42 5.24 0.18
CA VAL A 41 18.93 3.86 0.31
C VAL A 41 18.70 3.12 -1.00
N GLU A 42 19.77 2.55 -1.55
CA GLU A 42 19.67 1.63 -2.67
C GLU A 42 19.51 0.19 -2.16
N VAL A 43 18.56 -0.53 -2.74
CA VAL A 43 18.28 -1.93 -2.41
C VAL A 43 18.40 -2.83 -3.65
N PRO A 44 18.84 -4.09 -3.49
CA PRO A 44 19.07 -4.99 -4.61
C PRO A 44 17.78 -5.34 -5.35
N ILE A 45 17.90 -5.56 -6.67
CA ILE A 45 16.81 -6.07 -7.51
C ILE A 45 16.64 -7.59 -7.29
N LEU A 46 17.75 -8.32 -7.21
CA LEU A 46 17.74 -9.77 -6.99
C LEU A 46 17.81 -10.06 -5.49
N MET A 47 16.91 -10.90 -5.03
CA MET A 47 16.80 -11.36 -3.65
C MET A 47 16.97 -12.89 -3.58
N GLU A 48 17.32 -13.43 -2.42
CA GLU A 48 17.18 -14.86 -2.17
C GLU A 48 15.70 -15.23 -2.25
N ARG A 49 15.39 -16.37 -2.85
CA ARG A 49 14.03 -16.77 -3.14
C ARG A 49 13.16 -16.89 -1.88
N ASP A 50 13.69 -17.49 -0.84
CA ASP A 50 13.03 -17.76 0.44
C ASP A 50 12.63 -16.49 1.20
N ILE A 51 13.25 -15.34 0.89
CA ILE A 51 12.90 -14.06 1.51
C ILE A 51 11.52 -13.59 1.09
N GLN A 52 11.09 -13.87 -0.16
CA GLN A 52 9.80 -13.41 -0.68
C GLN A 52 8.69 -14.47 -0.58
N ASP A 53 9.05 -15.75 -0.39
CA ASP A 53 8.08 -16.84 -0.35
C ASP A 53 7.13 -16.68 0.83
N GLY A 54 5.82 -16.66 0.55
CA GLY A 54 4.75 -16.54 1.55
C GLY A 54 4.58 -15.16 2.19
N VAL A 55 5.26 -14.12 1.68
CA VAL A 55 5.15 -12.74 2.20
C VAL A 55 3.95 -12.01 1.60
N PHE A 56 3.60 -12.32 0.35
CA PHE A 56 2.53 -11.67 -0.38
C PHE A 56 1.34 -12.61 -0.56
N ILE A 57 0.14 -12.06 -0.57
CA ILE A 57 -1.10 -12.81 -0.82
C ILE A 57 -1.05 -13.45 -2.22
N GLU A 58 -0.53 -12.71 -3.21
CA GLU A 58 -0.39 -13.17 -4.60
C GLU A 58 1.04 -13.62 -4.88
N ASP A 59 1.51 -14.69 -4.21
CA ASP A 59 2.87 -15.22 -4.35
C ASP A 59 3.20 -15.69 -5.78
N ASN A 60 2.20 -16.04 -6.57
CA ASN A 60 2.31 -16.37 -7.98
C ASN A 60 2.69 -15.18 -8.88
N LYS A 61 2.55 -13.95 -8.40
CA LYS A 61 2.96 -12.73 -9.11
C LYS A 61 4.45 -12.40 -8.95
N ILE A 62 5.22 -13.19 -8.24
CA ILE A 62 6.67 -12.98 -8.05
C ILE A 62 7.45 -13.69 -9.16
N PHE A 63 8.32 -12.97 -9.87
CA PHE A 63 9.28 -13.60 -10.78
C PHE A 63 10.34 -14.38 -10.00
N LYS A 64 10.38 -15.70 -10.20
CA LYS A 64 11.25 -16.62 -9.46
C LYS A 64 12.12 -17.46 -10.39
N THR A 65 13.36 -17.70 -9.96
CA THR A 65 14.27 -18.75 -10.45
C THR A 65 14.43 -19.82 -9.36
N PRO A 66 15.15 -20.91 -9.58
CA PRO A 66 15.36 -21.92 -8.53
C PRO A 66 15.96 -21.37 -7.24
N THR A 67 16.84 -20.37 -7.30
CA THR A 67 17.58 -19.82 -6.15
C THR A 67 17.31 -18.35 -5.86
N LYS A 68 16.81 -17.60 -6.81
CA LYS A 68 16.60 -16.14 -6.71
C LYS A 68 15.17 -15.75 -7.09
N SER A 69 14.77 -14.60 -6.61
CA SER A 69 13.56 -13.90 -7.04
C SER A 69 13.88 -12.46 -7.39
N ILE A 70 13.05 -11.84 -8.23
CA ILE A 70 13.15 -10.42 -8.52
C ILE A 70 12.22 -9.69 -7.55
N ARG A 71 12.65 -8.56 -6.99
CA ARG A 71 11.86 -7.82 -5.98
C ARG A 71 10.49 -7.42 -6.50
N TYR A 72 9.47 -7.77 -5.72
CA TYR A 72 8.08 -7.46 -5.98
C TYR A 72 7.73 -6.01 -5.59
N ASP A 73 8.38 -5.49 -4.54
CA ASP A 73 8.30 -4.12 -4.03
C ASP A 73 9.67 -3.63 -3.53
N LEU A 74 9.73 -2.40 -3.06
CA LEU A 74 10.92 -1.84 -2.42
C LEU A 74 10.94 -2.06 -0.90
N THR A 75 9.78 -2.35 -0.30
CA THR A 75 9.59 -2.49 1.15
C THR A 75 10.36 -3.69 1.70
N LEU A 76 10.21 -4.85 1.07
CA LEU A 76 10.80 -6.09 1.57
C LEU A 76 12.34 -6.06 1.58
N PRO A 77 13.03 -5.60 0.52
CA PRO A 77 14.48 -5.39 0.56
C PRO A 77 14.92 -4.41 1.65
N LEU A 78 14.12 -3.39 1.95
CA LEU A 78 14.42 -2.44 3.05
C LEU A 78 14.29 -3.10 4.42
N PHE A 79 13.29 -3.95 4.65
CA PHE A 79 13.20 -4.75 5.87
C PHE A 79 14.45 -5.62 6.08
N VAL A 80 14.91 -6.29 5.02
CA VAL A 80 16.14 -7.11 5.07
C VAL A 80 17.36 -6.25 5.37
N TYR A 81 17.49 -5.10 4.71
CA TYR A 81 18.62 -4.19 4.91
C TYR A 81 18.70 -3.66 6.35
N TYR A 82 17.59 -3.14 6.86
CA TYR A 82 17.54 -2.54 8.20
C TYR A 82 17.53 -3.60 9.31
N GLY A 83 16.89 -4.75 9.10
CA GLY A 83 16.93 -5.88 10.02
C GLY A 83 18.36 -6.42 10.20
N ASN A 84 19.12 -6.58 9.10
CA ASN A 84 20.52 -6.99 9.16
C ASN A 84 21.41 -5.96 9.86
N LYS A 85 21.14 -4.67 9.70
CA LYS A 85 21.89 -3.60 10.39
C LYS A 85 21.55 -3.47 11.87
N LYS A 86 20.46 -4.08 12.33
CA LYS A 86 20.00 -4.02 13.73
C LYS A 86 19.96 -2.60 14.27
N ILE A 87 19.50 -1.64 13.45
CA ILE A 87 19.37 -0.26 13.86
C ILE A 87 18.36 -0.15 15.02
N LYS A 88 18.69 0.68 16.03
CA LYS A 88 17.84 0.90 17.21
C LYS A 88 17.19 2.28 17.22
N ASN A 89 17.78 3.23 16.51
CA ASN A 89 17.30 4.60 16.48
C ASN A 89 16.26 4.78 15.39
N LYS A 90 15.32 5.67 15.62
CA LYS A 90 14.39 6.14 14.59
C LYS A 90 15.17 6.65 13.37
N THR A 91 14.86 6.10 12.22
CA THR A 91 15.58 6.37 10.97
C THR A 91 14.59 6.66 9.85
N LEU A 92 14.78 7.78 9.19
CA LEU A 92 13.99 8.17 8.03
C LEU A 92 14.76 7.79 6.76
N SER A 93 14.11 7.07 5.87
CA SER A 93 14.70 6.63 4.60
C SER A 93 13.74 6.79 3.44
N TYR A 94 14.29 6.83 2.24
CA TYR A 94 13.54 6.69 1.01
C TYR A 94 14.35 5.91 -0.03
N THR A 95 13.66 5.31 -0.96
CA THR A 95 14.26 4.62 -2.10
C THR A 95 13.41 4.79 -3.35
N VAL A 96 14.06 4.75 -4.50
CA VAL A 96 13.41 4.80 -5.82
C VAL A 96 13.97 3.69 -6.67
N GLY A 97 13.14 3.01 -7.43
CA GLY A 97 13.63 2.03 -8.39
C GLY A 97 12.54 1.14 -8.98
N PRO A 98 12.91 0.35 -9.98
CA PRO A 98 11.99 -0.56 -10.64
C PRO A 98 11.60 -1.73 -9.72
N VAL A 99 10.37 -2.18 -9.85
CA VAL A 99 9.82 -3.38 -9.25
C VAL A 99 9.15 -4.21 -10.33
N PHE A 100 8.99 -5.51 -10.07
CA PHE A 100 8.62 -6.46 -11.11
C PHE A 100 7.55 -7.41 -10.59
N ARG A 101 6.48 -7.54 -11.37
CA ARG A 101 5.35 -8.42 -11.03
C ARG A 101 4.92 -9.21 -12.26
N VAL A 102 4.49 -10.43 -12.07
CA VAL A 102 3.80 -11.18 -13.10
C VAL A 102 2.36 -10.65 -13.16
N GLU A 103 2.03 -9.86 -14.19
CA GLU A 103 0.72 -9.24 -14.34
C GLU A 103 0.13 -9.55 -15.71
N ASP A 104 -1.19 -9.66 -15.78
CA ASP A 104 -1.93 -9.51 -17.01
C ASP A 104 -1.98 -8.01 -17.34
N GLU A 105 -1.06 -7.56 -18.20
CA GLU A 105 -0.79 -6.13 -18.42
C GLU A 105 -2.00 -5.41 -19.02
N ASP A 106 -2.37 -4.31 -18.37
CA ASP A 106 -3.31 -3.31 -18.86
C ASP A 106 -2.73 -1.89 -18.70
N GLU A 107 -3.53 -0.84 -18.83
CA GLU A 107 -3.07 0.54 -18.69
C GLU A 107 -2.61 0.86 -17.25
N THR A 108 -3.11 0.13 -16.25
CA THR A 108 -2.87 0.39 -14.82
C THR A 108 -2.03 -0.68 -14.11
N HIS A 109 -1.87 -1.85 -14.74
CA HIS A 109 -1.10 -2.99 -14.23
C HIS A 109 0.05 -3.31 -15.18
N LEU A 110 1.26 -2.91 -14.77
CA LEU A 110 2.50 -3.11 -15.52
C LEU A 110 3.33 -4.19 -14.83
N SER A 111 3.98 -5.04 -15.64
CA SER A 111 4.91 -6.07 -15.12
C SER A 111 6.23 -5.47 -14.62
N GLU A 112 6.62 -4.31 -15.12
CA GLU A 112 7.76 -3.51 -14.69
C GLU A 112 7.31 -2.06 -14.52
N PHE A 113 7.55 -1.48 -13.34
CA PHE A 113 7.26 -0.07 -13.07
C PHE A 113 8.16 0.45 -11.95
N ASN A 114 8.30 1.77 -11.86
CA ASN A 114 9.08 2.40 -10.81
C ASN A 114 8.21 2.67 -9.58
N GLN A 115 8.77 2.38 -8.41
CA GLN A 115 8.23 2.82 -7.12
C GLN A 115 9.10 3.89 -6.51
N PHE A 116 8.47 4.82 -5.83
CA PHE A 116 9.08 5.67 -4.82
C PHE A 116 8.57 5.20 -3.47
N GLU A 117 9.45 4.96 -2.51
CA GLU A 117 9.11 4.53 -1.16
C GLU A 117 9.70 5.48 -0.13
N ILE A 118 8.90 5.79 0.90
CA ILE A 118 9.31 6.62 2.04
C ILE A 118 8.98 5.89 3.33
N ASP A 119 9.93 5.86 4.27
CA ASP A 119 9.86 5.06 5.48
C ASP A 119 10.35 5.78 6.72
N ILE A 120 9.75 5.42 7.86
CA ILE A 120 10.25 5.64 9.20
C ILE A 120 10.50 4.28 9.82
N PHE A 121 11.77 3.90 9.99
CA PHE A 121 12.17 2.69 10.72
C PHE A 121 12.27 2.99 12.22
N ASN A 122 11.89 2.02 13.05
CA ASN A 122 11.72 2.16 14.50
C ASN A 122 10.83 3.36 14.85
N PRO A 123 9.57 3.39 14.38
CA PRO A 123 8.62 4.43 14.74
C PRO A 123 8.39 4.43 16.26
N ASP A 124 8.25 5.64 16.86
CA ASP A 124 8.12 5.80 18.29
C ASP A 124 6.66 5.83 18.77
N SER A 125 5.75 6.26 17.90
CA SER A 125 4.35 6.49 18.26
C SER A 125 3.42 6.59 17.05
N ILE A 126 2.12 6.67 17.31
CA ILE A 126 1.08 6.94 16.30
C ILE A 126 1.35 8.23 15.50
N CYS A 127 2.15 9.19 16.04
CA CYS A 127 2.53 10.38 15.29
C CYS A 127 3.35 10.04 14.04
N ASP A 128 4.11 8.94 14.05
CA ASP A 128 4.86 8.48 12.88
C ASP A 128 3.96 7.85 11.83
N ASP A 129 2.92 7.12 12.27
CA ASP A 129 1.88 6.62 11.39
C ASP A 129 1.19 7.79 10.66
N VAL A 130 0.80 8.82 11.42
CA VAL A 130 0.18 10.04 10.87
C VAL A 130 1.15 10.81 9.97
N ALA A 131 2.44 10.86 10.33
CA ALA A 131 3.47 11.54 9.52
C ALA A 131 3.60 10.95 8.12
N ILE A 132 3.59 9.62 7.98
CA ILE A 132 3.59 8.96 6.67
C ILE A 132 2.33 9.30 5.86
N GLY A 133 1.14 9.26 6.48
CA GLY A 133 -0.10 9.69 5.83
C GLY A 133 -0.03 11.14 5.33
N ASN A 134 0.58 12.03 6.13
CA ASN A 134 0.80 13.42 5.74
C ASN A 134 1.80 13.57 4.60
N TYR A 135 2.92 12.82 4.60
CA TYR A 135 3.85 12.79 3.46
C TYR A 135 3.15 12.36 2.17
N MET A 136 2.32 11.32 2.22
CA MET A 136 1.52 10.89 1.07
C MET A 136 0.66 12.04 0.53
N LYS A 137 -0.06 12.76 1.41
CA LYS A 137 -0.92 13.88 1.03
C LYS A 137 -0.12 15.08 0.50
N GLU A 138 1.01 15.42 1.13
CA GLU A 138 1.86 16.54 0.69
C GLU A 138 2.47 16.26 -0.68
N ILE A 139 2.96 15.06 -0.94
CA ILE A 139 3.48 14.68 -2.26
C ILE A 139 2.36 14.70 -3.30
N ALA A 140 1.19 14.15 -3.00
CA ALA A 140 0.06 14.17 -3.93
C ALA A 140 -0.40 15.59 -4.28
N LYS A 141 -0.39 16.52 -3.31
CA LYS A 141 -0.73 17.95 -3.52
C LYS A 141 0.25 18.71 -4.41
N MET A 142 1.44 18.18 -4.65
CA MET A 142 2.37 18.76 -5.63
C MET A 142 1.85 18.60 -7.07
N PHE A 143 0.97 17.64 -7.30
CA PHE A 143 0.48 17.26 -8.64
C PHE A 143 -1.04 17.42 -8.79
N PHE A 144 -1.80 17.40 -7.69
CA PHE A 144 -3.27 17.35 -7.71
C PHE A 144 -3.89 18.35 -6.73
N GLU A 145 -5.08 18.82 -7.07
CA GLU A 145 -5.93 19.52 -6.12
C GLU A 145 -6.41 18.58 -5.00
N GLN A 146 -6.55 19.10 -3.80
CA GLN A 146 -6.88 18.32 -2.60
C GLN A 146 -8.20 17.52 -2.72
N ASN A 147 -9.20 18.07 -3.42
CA ASN A 147 -10.50 17.43 -3.64
C ASN A 147 -10.45 16.25 -4.63
N MET A 148 -9.33 16.09 -5.35
CA MET A 148 -9.14 14.97 -6.29
C MET A 148 -8.53 13.74 -5.64
N ILE A 149 -8.04 13.86 -4.41
CA ILE A 149 -7.36 12.77 -3.70
C ILE A 149 -8.10 12.41 -2.41
N SER A 150 -8.13 11.13 -2.08
CA SER A 150 -8.65 10.62 -0.80
C SER A 150 -7.69 9.62 -0.19
N LEU A 151 -7.28 9.85 1.07
CA LEU A 151 -6.50 8.91 1.86
C LEU A 151 -7.45 8.04 2.66
N ARG A 152 -7.40 6.73 2.41
CA ARG A 152 -8.14 5.71 3.14
C ARG A 152 -7.19 5.00 4.09
N ILE A 153 -7.68 4.74 5.29
CA ILE A 153 -6.92 4.04 6.33
C ILE A 153 -7.71 2.86 6.87
N ASN A 154 -7.00 1.82 7.23
CA ASN A 154 -7.50 0.75 8.09
C ASN A 154 -6.45 0.43 9.15
N TYR A 155 -6.83 -0.33 10.16
CA TYR A 155 -5.97 -0.80 11.23
C TYR A 155 -6.00 -2.32 11.27
N ARG A 156 -4.85 -2.95 11.09
CA ARG A 156 -4.74 -4.40 10.94
C ARG A 156 -5.42 -5.19 12.08
N PRO A 157 -5.33 -4.76 13.36
CA PRO A 157 -6.09 -5.42 14.43
C PRO A 157 -7.62 -5.43 14.22
N LEU A 158 -8.22 -4.43 13.54
CA LEU A 158 -9.64 -4.49 13.15
C LEU A 158 -9.88 -5.60 12.13
N THR A 159 -8.98 -5.74 11.14
CA THR A 159 -9.08 -6.81 10.13
C THR A 159 -8.94 -8.20 10.77
N GLU A 160 -7.99 -8.37 11.71
CA GLU A 160 -7.81 -9.62 12.45
C GLU A 160 -9.01 -9.94 13.35
N TRP A 161 -9.56 -8.93 14.02
CA TRP A 161 -10.78 -9.12 14.81
C TRP A 161 -11.98 -9.52 13.92
N LEU A 162 -12.18 -8.88 12.76
CA LEU A 162 -13.19 -9.28 11.78
C LEU A 162 -13.00 -10.73 11.33
N MET A 163 -11.75 -11.17 11.15
CA MET A 163 -11.46 -12.56 10.80
C MET A 163 -11.95 -13.52 11.89
N THR A 164 -11.87 -13.16 13.17
CA THR A 164 -12.40 -14.00 14.26
C THR A 164 -13.91 -14.16 14.22
N LEU A 165 -14.64 -13.23 13.61
CA LEU A 165 -16.08 -13.30 13.41
C LEU A 165 -16.47 -14.11 12.17
N SER A 166 -15.52 -14.39 11.27
CA SER A 166 -15.75 -15.08 10.01
C SER A 166 -15.67 -16.61 10.16
N LYS A 167 -16.12 -17.32 9.14
CA LYS A 167 -15.94 -18.78 9.00
C LYS A 167 -14.59 -19.15 8.38
N ILE A 168 -13.79 -18.16 7.96
CA ILE A 168 -12.52 -18.36 7.26
C ILE A 168 -11.39 -18.34 8.30
N SER A 169 -10.62 -19.43 8.37
CA SER A 169 -9.46 -19.54 9.28
C SER A 169 -8.13 -19.21 8.60
N ASN A 170 -8.10 -19.25 7.27
CA ASN A 170 -6.90 -18.90 6.50
C ASN A 170 -6.83 -17.39 6.28
N ARG A 171 -5.77 -16.75 6.79
CA ARG A 171 -5.55 -15.30 6.72
C ARG A 171 -5.52 -14.78 5.29
N GLN A 172 -4.82 -15.46 4.40
CA GLN A 172 -4.69 -15.08 3.00
C GLN A 172 -6.04 -15.14 2.28
N GLU A 173 -6.80 -16.20 2.50
CA GLU A 173 -8.15 -16.36 1.96
C GLU A 173 -9.08 -15.26 2.48
N PHE A 174 -9.03 -14.93 3.78
CA PHE A 174 -9.84 -13.88 4.36
C PHE A 174 -9.54 -12.50 3.75
N TYR A 175 -8.26 -12.18 3.54
CA TYR A 175 -7.87 -10.91 2.93
C TYR A 175 -8.28 -10.81 1.46
N ASN A 176 -8.17 -11.92 0.70
CA ASN A 176 -8.69 -11.98 -0.67
C ASN A 176 -10.20 -11.74 -0.71
N MET A 177 -10.94 -12.29 0.25
CA MET A 177 -12.39 -12.07 0.33
C MET A 177 -12.75 -10.63 0.69
N LEU A 178 -11.98 -9.97 1.56
CA LEU A 178 -12.17 -8.54 1.86
C LEU A 178 -11.89 -7.67 0.62
N ASP A 179 -10.84 -7.96 -0.14
CA ASP A 179 -10.51 -7.24 -1.38
C ASP A 179 -11.62 -7.40 -2.43
N LEU A 180 -12.20 -8.58 -2.56
CA LEU A 180 -13.36 -8.80 -3.44
C LEU A 180 -14.60 -8.03 -2.98
N LEU A 181 -14.86 -7.95 -1.66
CA LEU A 181 -15.96 -7.16 -1.09
C LEU A 181 -15.71 -5.65 -1.21
N ASP A 182 -14.45 -5.20 -1.22
CA ASP A 182 -14.12 -3.78 -1.42
C ASP A 182 -14.39 -3.33 -2.86
N LYS A 183 -14.16 -4.23 -3.83
CA LYS A 183 -14.42 -3.99 -5.25
C LYS A 183 -15.90 -4.05 -5.60
N ASP A 184 -16.61 -5.04 -5.04
CA ASP A 184 -18.04 -5.26 -5.29
C ASP A 184 -18.69 -5.85 -4.03
N PHE A 185 -19.30 -4.98 -3.22
CA PHE A 185 -19.94 -5.38 -1.97
C PHE A 185 -21.20 -6.20 -2.23
N SER A 186 -21.17 -7.47 -1.84
CA SER A 186 -22.29 -8.39 -1.91
C SER A 186 -22.76 -8.79 -0.51
N GLU A 187 -24.04 -8.52 -0.19
CA GLU A 187 -24.64 -8.97 1.08
C GLU A 187 -24.67 -10.48 1.20
N GLU A 188 -24.88 -11.20 0.11
CA GLU A 188 -24.89 -12.66 0.08
C GLU A 188 -23.51 -13.20 0.45
N LYS A 189 -22.45 -12.76 -0.23
CA LYS A 189 -21.07 -13.13 0.10
C LYS A 189 -20.73 -12.78 1.56
N CYS A 190 -21.14 -11.61 2.04
CA CYS A 190 -20.90 -11.20 3.42
C CYS A 190 -21.60 -12.14 4.42
N LYS A 191 -22.84 -12.58 4.16
CA LYS A 191 -23.55 -13.58 4.97
C LYS A 191 -22.84 -14.95 4.96
N ASP A 192 -22.34 -15.38 3.80
CA ASP A 192 -21.62 -16.64 3.66
C ASP A 192 -20.33 -16.63 4.50
N ILE A 193 -19.59 -15.51 4.46
CA ILE A 193 -18.33 -15.33 5.19
C ILE A 193 -18.58 -15.28 6.71
N PHE A 194 -19.54 -14.49 7.17
CA PHE A 194 -19.69 -14.16 8.58
C PHE A 194 -20.82 -14.93 9.31
N GLY A 195 -21.73 -15.58 8.57
CA GLY A 195 -22.81 -16.37 9.17
C GLY A 195 -23.63 -15.59 10.19
N ASP A 196 -23.71 -16.07 11.42
CA ASP A 196 -24.48 -15.42 12.51
C ASP A 196 -23.94 -14.04 12.89
N ASN A 197 -22.65 -13.78 12.63
CA ASN A 197 -22.00 -12.48 12.87
C ASN A 197 -22.23 -11.45 11.75
N TYR A 198 -22.97 -11.81 10.70
CA TYR A 198 -23.16 -10.95 9.50
C TYR A 198 -23.58 -9.53 9.83
N TYR A 199 -24.54 -9.31 10.73
CA TYR A 199 -25.03 -7.96 11.03
C TYR A 199 -23.98 -7.07 11.68
N VAL A 200 -23.16 -7.63 12.57
CA VAL A 200 -22.05 -6.93 13.20
C VAL A 200 -20.96 -6.64 12.16
N ALA A 201 -20.55 -7.66 11.42
CA ALA A 201 -19.53 -7.53 10.38
C ALA A 201 -19.93 -6.50 9.31
N LYS A 202 -21.17 -6.54 8.80
CA LYS A 202 -21.69 -5.56 7.82
C LYS A 202 -21.61 -4.14 8.35
N LYS A 203 -22.01 -3.88 9.61
CA LYS A 203 -21.91 -2.54 10.21
C LYS A 203 -20.49 -2.05 10.21
N VAL A 204 -19.53 -2.90 10.62
CA VAL A 204 -18.10 -2.53 10.65
C VAL A 204 -17.56 -2.31 9.26
N LEU A 205 -17.79 -3.24 8.32
CA LEU A 205 -17.26 -3.17 6.95
C LEU A 205 -17.71 -1.92 6.19
N LEU A 206 -18.90 -1.41 6.51
CA LEU A 206 -19.47 -0.21 5.89
C LEU A 206 -19.19 1.08 6.68
N SER A 207 -18.57 0.99 7.86
CA SER A 207 -18.19 2.18 8.64
C SER A 207 -17.10 2.98 7.93
N SER A 208 -17.22 4.30 7.98
CA SER A 208 -16.28 5.26 7.41
C SER A 208 -15.78 6.29 8.41
N THR A 209 -16.37 6.31 9.61
CA THR A 209 -16.07 7.24 10.71
C THR A 209 -15.84 6.51 12.03
N VAL A 210 -15.16 7.17 12.95
CA VAL A 210 -14.95 6.66 14.31
C VAL A 210 -16.26 6.56 15.08
N GLU A 211 -17.17 7.49 14.88
CA GLU A 211 -18.48 7.51 15.55
C GLU A 211 -19.31 6.29 15.18
N GLU A 212 -19.28 5.87 13.93
CA GLU A 212 -19.94 4.62 13.49
C GLU A 212 -19.33 3.40 14.18
N LEU A 213 -17.98 3.33 14.30
CA LEU A 213 -17.31 2.23 15.01
C LEU A 213 -17.61 2.24 16.51
N LYS A 214 -17.67 3.40 17.17
CA LYS A 214 -18.04 3.54 18.59
C LYS A 214 -19.43 2.98 18.92
N ASN A 215 -20.35 3.01 17.97
CA ASN A 215 -21.69 2.51 18.12
C ASN A 215 -21.81 0.97 17.96
N ILE A 216 -20.69 0.26 17.90
CA ILE A 216 -20.63 -1.20 17.79
C ILE A 216 -19.90 -1.74 19.03
N ASP A 217 -20.64 -2.07 20.07
CA ASP A 217 -20.12 -2.45 21.40
C ASP A 217 -19.15 -3.65 21.38
N SER A 218 -19.24 -4.51 20.36
CA SER A 218 -18.40 -5.71 20.26
C SER A 218 -16.98 -5.45 19.73
N ILE A 219 -16.70 -4.27 19.19
CA ILE A 219 -15.34 -3.92 18.72
C ILE A 219 -14.44 -3.71 19.96
N PRO A 220 -13.23 -4.30 19.99
CA PRO A 220 -12.25 -4.02 21.04
C PRO A 220 -11.96 -2.52 21.19
N LYS A 221 -12.00 -2.02 22.42
CA LYS A 221 -11.86 -0.58 22.71
C LYS A 221 -10.56 0.02 22.18
N GLU A 222 -9.46 -0.72 22.27
CA GLU A 222 -8.13 -0.32 21.78
C GLU A 222 -8.12 -0.04 20.28
N ILE A 223 -8.95 -0.73 19.49
CA ILE A 223 -9.09 -0.49 18.05
C ILE A 223 -9.78 0.86 17.81
N VAL A 224 -10.86 1.13 18.53
CA VAL A 224 -11.61 2.40 18.42
C VAL A 224 -10.77 3.57 18.92
N GLU A 225 -10.00 3.37 20.00
CA GLU A 225 -9.06 4.35 20.54
C GLU A 225 -7.95 4.67 19.53
N TYR A 226 -7.41 3.67 18.84
CA TYR A 226 -6.41 3.90 17.80
C TYR A 226 -6.94 4.85 16.71
N PHE A 227 -8.12 4.56 16.13
CA PHE A 227 -8.72 5.44 15.12
C PHE A 227 -9.05 6.83 15.67
N SER A 228 -9.52 6.91 16.92
CA SER A 228 -9.82 8.20 17.57
C SER A 228 -8.55 9.05 17.69
N ASN A 229 -7.44 8.45 18.14
CA ASN A 229 -6.16 9.13 18.30
C ASN A 229 -5.54 9.51 16.95
N TYR A 230 -5.64 8.62 15.93
CA TYR A 230 -5.17 8.91 14.57
C TYR A 230 -5.92 10.12 13.99
N LEU A 231 -7.26 10.10 14.02
CA LEU A 231 -8.08 11.17 13.44
C LEU A 231 -8.05 12.47 14.24
N ALA A 232 -7.70 12.44 15.52
CA ALA A 232 -7.42 13.65 16.30
C ALA A 232 -6.18 14.40 15.80
N LEU A 233 -5.22 13.68 15.18
CA LEU A 233 -4.02 14.23 14.56
C LEU A 233 -4.19 14.53 13.06
N ASP A 234 -5.10 13.84 12.38
CA ASP A 234 -5.38 13.98 10.95
C ASP A 234 -6.84 13.60 10.62
N ASP A 235 -7.72 14.57 10.64
CA ASP A 235 -9.16 14.42 10.41
C ASP A 235 -9.57 14.23 8.92
N LYS A 236 -8.60 14.27 7.99
CA LYS A 236 -8.86 14.20 6.54
C LYS A 236 -8.71 12.80 5.95
N CYS A 237 -8.66 11.78 6.80
CA CYS A 237 -8.61 10.39 6.38
C CYS A 237 -9.99 9.73 6.46
N ILE A 238 -10.23 8.77 5.58
CA ILE A 238 -11.46 7.97 5.56
C ILE A 238 -11.12 6.59 6.14
N ILE A 239 -11.87 6.16 7.16
CA ILE A 239 -11.77 4.78 7.64
C ILE A 239 -12.37 3.86 6.58
N ARG A 240 -11.63 2.81 6.21
CA ARG A 240 -12.08 1.80 5.24
C ARG A 240 -11.76 0.40 5.74
N PRO A 241 -12.64 -0.24 6.53
CA PRO A 241 -12.39 -1.57 7.12
C PRO A 241 -12.17 -2.68 6.08
N LEU A 242 -12.67 -2.51 4.85
CA LEU A 242 -12.44 -3.42 3.73
C LEU A 242 -11.01 -3.35 3.17
N LEU A 243 -10.25 -2.30 3.50
CA LEU A 243 -8.88 -2.14 3.03
C LEU A 243 -7.96 -3.19 3.66
N ALA A 244 -7.65 -4.25 2.93
CA ALA A 244 -6.89 -5.40 3.44
C ALA A 244 -5.39 -5.38 3.14
N ARG A 245 -4.94 -4.78 2.04
CA ARG A 245 -3.55 -4.82 1.54
C ARG A 245 -2.94 -6.21 1.37
N GLY A 246 -2.28 -6.44 0.25
CA GLY A 246 -1.79 -7.77 -0.15
C GLY A 246 -0.52 -8.27 0.56
N ALA A 247 0.19 -7.43 1.32
CA ALA A 247 1.39 -7.86 2.03
C ALA A 247 1.08 -8.28 3.47
N LEU A 248 1.58 -9.45 3.86
CA LEU A 248 1.30 -10.06 5.16
C LEU A 248 2.18 -9.51 6.30
N TYR A 249 3.19 -8.69 5.99
CA TYR A 249 4.05 -8.05 7.00
C TYR A 249 3.39 -6.87 7.72
N TYR A 250 2.23 -6.37 7.26
CA TYR A 250 1.52 -5.31 7.97
C TYR A 250 0.90 -5.84 9.26
N ASP A 251 1.11 -5.12 10.36
CA ASP A 251 0.59 -5.42 11.71
C ASP A 251 -0.07 -4.20 12.40
N GLY A 252 0.07 -3.01 11.83
CA GLY A 252 -0.52 -1.76 12.32
C GLY A 252 -1.47 -1.11 11.31
N VAL A 253 -1.37 0.22 11.16
CA VAL A 253 -2.13 0.96 10.16
C VAL A 253 -1.77 0.53 8.75
N VAL A 254 -2.75 0.57 7.85
CA VAL A 254 -2.57 0.41 6.41
C VAL A 254 -3.20 1.58 5.67
N TYR A 255 -2.59 1.98 4.55
CA TYR A 255 -2.97 3.15 3.76
C TYR A 255 -3.25 2.80 2.33
N GLU A 256 -4.19 3.51 1.73
CA GLU A 256 -4.29 3.67 0.28
C GLU A 256 -4.76 5.08 -0.07
N MET A 257 -4.16 5.64 -1.10
CA MET A 257 -4.61 6.91 -1.67
C MET A 257 -5.17 6.69 -3.07
N PHE A 258 -6.33 7.24 -3.28
CA PHE A 258 -7.05 7.18 -4.55
C PHE A 258 -7.12 8.57 -5.17
N HIS A 259 -7.06 8.59 -6.49
CA HIS A 259 -7.38 9.75 -7.30
C HIS A 259 -8.78 9.59 -7.90
N SER A 260 -9.58 10.65 -7.91
CA SER A 260 -11.01 10.61 -8.32
C SER A 260 -11.26 10.13 -9.75
N LYS A 261 -10.27 10.28 -10.64
CA LYS A 261 -10.36 9.84 -12.06
C LYS A 261 -9.82 8.43 -12.31
N LEU A 262 -9.18 7.80 -11.32
CA LEU A 262 -8.58 6.47 -11.46
C LEU A 262 -9.27 5.47 -10.52
N GLY A 263 -9.69 4.33 -11.05
CA GLY A 263 -10.34 3.27 -10.27
C GLY A 263 -9.42 2.50 -9.32
N SER A 264 -8.09 2.76 -9.34
CA SER A 264 -7.09 2.08 -8.53
C SER A 264 -6.29 3.03 -7.66
N ALA A 265 -5.70 2.50 -6.57
CA ALA A 265 -4.87 3.29 -5.68
C ALA A 265 -3.58 3.76 -6.38
N ILE A 266 -3.21 5.04 -6.20
CA ILE A 266 -1.96 5.64 -6.68
C ILE A 266 -0.82 5.46 -5.69
N MET A 267 -1.14 5.27 -4.42
CA MET A 267 -0.22 5.06 -3.31
C MET A 267 -0.76 4.01 -2.37
N GLY A 268 0.15 3.32 -1.68
CA GLY A 268 -0.20 2.40 -0.63
C GLY A 268 0.94 2.18 0.35
N GLY A 269 0.61 1.75 1.56
CA GLY A 269 1.61 1.53 2.60
C GLY A 269 1.02 1.04 3.90
N GLY A 270 1.78 1.19 4.98
CA GLY A 270 1.35 0.85 6.33
C GLY A 270 2.49 0.62 7.29
N HIS A 271 2.11 0.29 8.52
CA HIS A 271 2.99 -0.10 9.61
C HIS A 271 3.16 -1.63 9.61
N GLY A 272 4.37 -2.10 9.76
CA GLY A 272 4.64 -3.53 9.79
C GLY A 272 6.00 -3.88 10.38
N THR A 273 6.14 -5.16 10.75
CA THR A 273 7.35 -5.71 11.36
C THR A 273 7.78 -6.97 10.62
N MET A 274 9.06 -7.02 10.22
CA MET A 274 9.64 -8.19 9.57
C MET A 274 11.16 -8.22 9.72
N PHE A 275 11.77 -9.40 9.77
CA PHE A 275 13.23 -9.61 9.89
C PHE A 275 13.88 -8.82 11.04
N GLY A 276 13.14 -8.58 12.13
CA GLY A 276 13.64 -7.82 13.29
C GLY A 276 13.69 -6.30 13.07
N ALA A 277 13.11 -5.78 12.00
CA ALA A 277 12.89 -4.36 11.77
C ALA A 277 11.40 -4.03 11.83
N THR A 278 11.07 -2.90 12.46
CA THR A 278 9.71 -2.33 12.46
C THR A 278 9.73 -1.04 11.66
N ARG A 279 8.75 -0.82 10.81
CA ARG A 279 8.63 0.39 10.00
C ARG A 279 7.19 0.84 9.83
N VAL A 280 6.99 2.11 9.58
CA VAL A 280 5.81 2.64 8.90
C VAL A 280 6.27 3.37 7.64
N GLY A 281 5.60 3.14 6.52
CA GLY A 281 6.01 3.70 5.25
C GLY A 281 4.93 3.62 4.19
N ALA A 282 5.18 4.28 3.06
CA ALA A 282 4.29 4.27 1.91
C ALA A 282 5.06 4.31 0.60
N SER A 283 4.49 3.69 -0.42
CA SER A 283 5.02 3.66 -1.78
C SER A 283 4.04 4.21 -2.79
N PHE A 284 4.60 4.77 -3.86
CA PHE A 284 3.92 5.29 -5.03
C PHE A 284 4.30 4.46 -6.24
N GLY A 285 3.33 4.03 -7.04
CA GLY A 285 3.60 3.61 -8.41
C GLY A 285 3.75 4.84 -9.29
N LEU A 286 4.99 5.14 -9.71
CA LEU A 286 5.29 6.41 -10.38
C LEU A 286 4.64 6.52 -11.76
N GLU A 287 4.54 5.43 -12.51
CA GLU A 287 3.84 5.40 -13.79
C GLU A 287 2.34 5.66 -13.63
N ARG A 288 1.74 5.10 -12.57
CA ARG A 288 0.32 5.33 -12.24
C ARG A 288 0.07 6.76 -11.78
N LEU A 289 1.01 7.33 -11.00
CA LEU A 289 0.98 8.76 -10.63
C LEU A 289 1.04 9.64 -11.87
N LEU A 290 1.97 9.35 -12.82
CA LEU A 290 2.10 10.08 -14.08
C LEU A 290 0.85 9.97 -14.96
N MET A 291 0.20 8.79 -15.03
CA MET A 291 -1.07 8.64 -15.73
C MET A 291 -2.14 9.61 -15.20
N CYS A 292 -2.26 9.73 -13.87
CA CYS A 292 -3.20 10.67 -13.25
C CYS A 292 -2.86 12.12 -13.58
N ILE A 293 -1.59 12.49 -13.55
CA ILE A 293 -1.14 13.84 -13.92
C ILE A 293 -1.55 14.16 -15.36
N ASN A 294 -1.28 13.25 -16.30
CA ASN A 294 -1.62 13.46 -17.72
C ASN A 294 -3.14 13.54 -17.97
N GLN A 295 -3.95 12.80 -17.19
CA GLN A 295 -5.43 12.87 -17.28
C GLN A 295 -6.02 14.15 -16.67
N THR A 296 -5.29 14.85 -15.81
CA THR A 296 -5.76 16.10 -15.21
C THR A 296 -5.43 17.32 -16.05
N GLN A 297 -4.44 17.22 -16.95
CA GLN A 297 -4.03 18.30 -17.85
C GLN A 297 -4.81 18.33 -19.16
N ASN A 298 -5.59 17.30 -19.47
CA ASN A 298 -6.52 17.22 -20.60
C ASN A 298 -7.97 17.40 -20.15
#